data_30cd4552e6f71943760c0fb1805c755b
#
_entry.id   30cd4552e6f71943760c0fb1805c755b
#
_cell.length_a   1.000
_cell.length_b   1.000
_cell.length_c   1.000
_cell.angle_alpha   90.00
_cell.angle_beta   90.00
_cell.angle_gamma   90.00
#
_symmetry.space_group_name_H-M   'P 1'
#
loop_
_entity.id
_entity.type
_entity.pdbx_description
1 polymer ?
#
loop_
_entity_poly.entity_id
_entity_poly.type
_entity_poly.pdbx_seq_one_letter_code
_entity_poly.pdbx_strand_id
1 'polypeptide(L)'
;HFIRTLALADMLKDDFDCTFFTCHPTSYQVSEMEKVCPFIPLQEETHSADFLSHLQGDEIVVLDNYFFTTDYQRAIKQKGCRLVCVDDMHDKHYVADVVINHTLTDSGLFDVEPYTKLCLGFDWALLRRPFIEAVNKLCSCAKRTESITITFGGVDSFDFTGHYIREAMQLPTVSQITAVVGDAYQPQKPRVRDRRVSYCSNLTAQQMAELFC
;
A
#
# COMPACT_ATOMS: atom_id res chain seq x y z
N HIS A 1 0.07 -1.26 -4.46
CA HIS A 1 -1.38 -1.48 -4.61
C HIS A 1 -1.89 -2.52 -3.61
N PHE A 2 -1.55 -3.81 -3.76
CA PHE A 2 -2.11 -4.92 -2.97
C PHE A 2 -2.20 -4.63 -1.47
N ILE A 3 -1.12 -4.20 -0.84
CA ILE A 3 -1.05 -4.00 0.63
C ILE A 3 -2.01 -2.90 1.11
N ARG A 4 -2.11 -1.79 0.39
CA ARG A 4 -2.99 -0.68 0.79
C ARG A 4 -4.47 -1.00 0.54
N THR A 5 -4.78 -1.72 -0.56
CA THR A 5 -6.16 -2.14 -0.83
C THR A 5 -6.60 -3.22 0.17
N LEU A 6 -5.69 -4.13 0.55
CA LEU A 6 -5.95 -5.10 1.62
C LEU A 6 -6.17 -4.41 2.98
N ALA A 7 -5.39 -3.34 3.27
CA ALA A 7 -5.58 -2.53 4.47
C ALA A 7 -6.97 -1.89 4.49
N LEU A 8 -7.43 -1.34 3.35
CA LEU A 8 -8.78 -0.78 3.23
C LEU A 8 -9.84 -1.85 3.46
N ALA A 9 -9.71 -3.03 2.86
CA ALA A 9 -10.64 -4.14 3.09
C ALA A 9 -10.68 -4.56 4.59
N ASP A 10 -9.53 -4.65 5.25
CA ASP A 10 -9.45 -4.96 6.69
C ASP A 10 -10.08 -3.87 7.57
N MET A 11 -10.02 -2.60 7.16
CA MET A 11 -10.69 -1.49 7.84
C MET A 11 -12.20 -1.53 7.69
N LEU A 12 -12.71 -2.06 6.56
CA LEU A 12 -14.13 -2.03 6.20
C LEU A 12 -14.89 -3.33 6.49
N LYS A 13 -14.21 -4.45 6.70
CA LYS A 13 -14.82 -5.79 6.79
C LYS A 13 -15.82 -5.98 7.92
N ASP A 14 -15.78 -5.14 8.95
CA ASP A 14 -16.71 -5.21 10.07
C ASP A 14 -18.07 -4.55 9.70
N ASP A 15 -18.11 -3.70 8.67
CA ASP A 15 -19.29 -2.96 8.22
C ASP A 15 -19.76 -3.36 6.81
N PHE A 16 -18.90 -4.02 6.02
CA PHE A 16 -19.17 -4.38 4.62
C PHE A 16 -18.73 -5.81 4.30
N ASP A 17 -19.49 -6.49 3.47
CA ASP A 17 -19.09 -7.77 2.86
C ASP A 17 -18.06 -7.50 1.74
N CYS A 18 -16.79 -7.61 2.08
CA CYS A 18 -15.69 -7.35 1.15
C CYS A 18 -15.36 -8.60 0.32
N THR A 19 -15.06 -8.42 -0.95
CA THR A 19 -14.48 -9.45 -1.85
C THR A 19 -13.33 -8.86 -2.65
N PHE A 20 -12.20 -9.52 -2.67
CA PHE A 20 -11.02 -9.09 -3.41
C PHE A 20 -11.02 -9.70 -4.82
N PHE A 21 -10.69 -8.91 -5.83
CA PHE A 21 -10.49 -9.39 -7.20
C PHE A 21 -9.06 -9.10 -7.63
N THR A 22 -8.36 -10.10 -8.17
CA THR A 22 -6.96 -9.95 -8.55
C THR A 22 -6.54 -10.97 -9.60
N CYS A 23 -5.53 -10.62 -10.41
CA CYS A 23 -4.89 -11.54 -11.36
C CYS A 23 -3.62 -12.12 -10.76
N HIS A 24 -3.37 -13.41 -10.98
CA HIS A 24 -2.11 -14.11 -10.61
C HIS A 24 -1.59 -13.82 -9.20
N PRO A 25 -2.42 -13.97 -8.13
CA PRO A 25 -1.95 -13.70 -6.79
C PRO A 25 -0.84 -14.68 -6.40
N THR A 26 0.21 -14.16 -5.77
CA THR A 26 1.25 -15.00 -5.15
C THR A 26 0.70 -15.74 -3.93
N SER A 27 1.37 -16.83 -3.51
CA SER A 27 0.97 -17.57 -2.30
C SER A 27 0.92 -16.67 -1.06
N TYR A 28 1.81 -15.68 -0.97
CA TYR A 28 1.78 -14.66 0.10
C TYR A 28 0.50 -13.83 0.05
N GLN A 29 0.15 -13.31 -1.15
CA GLN A 29 -1.06 -12.51 -1.33
C GLN A 29 -2.33 -13.29 -1.00
N VAL A 30 -2.42 -14.56 -1.44
CA VAL A 30 -3.52 -15.46 -1.09
C VAL A 30 -3.63 -15.60 0.42
N SER A 31 -2.54 -15.95 1.10
CA SER A 31 -2.52 -16.10 2.57
C SER A 31 -2.91 -14.83 3.32
N GLU A 32 -2.60 -13.65 2.81
CA GLU A 32 -3.00 -12.39 3.45
C GLU A 32 -4.47 -12.04 3.17
N MET A 33 -4.98 -12.30 1.95
CA MET A 33 -6.39 -12.07 1.62
C MET A 33 -7.32 -12.95 2.44
N GLU A 34 -7.01 -14.25 2.58
CA GLU A 34 -7.81 -15.22 3.34
C GLU A 34 -8.01 -14.85 4.81
N LYS A 35 -7.13 -14.02 5.38
CA LYS A 35 -7.27 -13.49 6.75
C LYS A 35 -8.26 -12.32 6.84
N VAL A 36 -8.58 -11.69 5.71
CA VAL A 36 -9.37 -10.45 5.68
C VAL A 36 -10.73 -10.68 5.04
N CYS A 37 -10.76 -11.21 3.81
CA CYS A 37 -11.98 -11.42 3.04
C CYS A 37 -11.78 -12.47 1.93
N PRO A 38 -12.87 -13.02 1.37
CA PRO A 38 -12.82 -13.87 0.18
C PRO A 38 -12.15 -13.15 -1.01
N PHE A 39 -11.58 -13.95 -1.92
CA PHE A 39 -11.05 -13.39 -3.17
C PHE A 39 -11.49 -14.23 -4.38
N ILE A 40 -11.57 -13.57 -5.53
CA ILE A 40 -11.88 -14.18 -6.82
C ILE A 40 -10.70 -13.91 -7.76
N PRO A 41 -10.02 -14.94 -8.28
CA PRO A 41 -8.97 -14.78 -9.27
C PRO A 41 -9.58 -14.41 -10.62
N LEU A 42 -9.04 -13.38 -11.27
CA LEU A 42 -9.42 -12.97 -12.62
C LEU A 42 -8.39 -13.49 -13.64
N GLN A 43 -8.85 -13.69 -14.87
CA GLN A 43 -7.97 -14.00 -16.00
C GLN A 43 -7.37 -12.71 -16.55
N GLU A 44 -6.06 -12.69 -16.83
CA GLU A 44 -5.34 -11.47 -17.23
C GLU A 44 -5.92 -10.84 -18.51
N GLU A 45 -6.20 -11.67 -19.54
CA GLU A 45 -6.66 -11.19 -20.84
C GLU A 45 -8.11 -10.67 -20.81
N THR A 46 -8.91 -11.14 -19.88
CA THR A 46 -10.36 -10.81 -19.80
C THR A 46 -10.76 -10.12 -18.51
N HIS A 47 -9.79 -9.77 -17.66
CA HIS A 47 -10.04 -9.29 -16.29
C HIS A 47 -11.10 -8.18 -16.20
N SER A 48 -11.12 -7.25 -17.16
CA SER A 48 -12.09 -6.14 -17.14
C SER A 48 -13.52 -6.61 -17.39
N ALA A 49 -13.73 -7.46 -18.42
CA ALA A 49 -15.04 -8.00 -18.74
C ALA A 49 -15.51 -9.00 -17.68
N ASP A 50 -14.58 -9.80 -17.18
CA ASP A 50 -14.79 -10.80 -16.15
C ASP A 50 -15.28 -10.11 -14.85
N PHE A 51 -14.56 -9.10 -14.38
CA PHE A 51 -14.95 -8.32 -13.21
C PHE A 51 -16.34 -7.67 -13.40
N LEU A 52 -16.59 -7.01 -14.55
CA LEU A 52 -17.88 -6.38 -14.83
C LEU A 52 -19.03 -7.39 -14.85
N SER A 53 -18.77 -8.67 -15.14
CA SER A 53 -19.81 -9.71 -15.13
C SER A 53 -20.26 -10.09 -13.71
N HIS A 54 -19.45 -9.84 -12.70
CA HIS A 54 -19.78 -10.08 -11.29
C HIS A 54 -20.65 -8.98 -10.66
N LEU A 55 -20.68 -7.77 -11.27
CA LEU A 55 -21.38 -6.64 -10.70
C LEU A 55 -22.90 -6.72 -10.92
N GLN A 56 -23.66 -6.50 -9.84
CA GLN A 56 -25.13 -6.47 -9.81
C GLN A 56 -25.69 -5.04 -9.82
N GLY A 57 -24.87 -4.03 -9.44
CA GLY A 57 -25.21 -2.62 -9.49
C GLY A 57 -25.45 -1.96 -8.12
N ASP A 58 -25.32 -2.70 -7.04
CA ASP A 58 -25.45 -2.20 -5.67
C ASP A 58 -24.11 -2.19 -4.90
N GLU A 59 -23.02 -2.62 -5.57
CA GLU A 59 -21.71 -2.68 -4.98
C GLU A 59 -21.05 -1.31 -4.88
N ILE A 60 -20.13 -1.22 -3.90
CA ILE A 60 -19.10 -0.18 -3.84
C ILE A 60 -17.82 -0.80 -4.40
N VAL A 61 -17.44 -0.42 -5.60
CA VAL A 61 -16.24 -0.88 -6.26
C VAL A 61 -15.07 -0.01 -5.86
N VAL A 62 -13.96 -0.63 -5.47
CA VAL A 62 -12.68 0.06 -5.20
C VAL A 62 -11.66 -0.34 -6.27
N LEU A 63 -11.16 0.62 -7.03
CA LEU A 63 -10.08 0.45 -8.01
C LEU A 63 -8.75 0.95 -7.46
N ASP A 64 -7.72 0.12 -7.53
CA ASP A 64 -6.35 0.48 -7.17
C ASP A 64 -5.36 -0.12 -8.16
N ASN A 65 -5.13 0.57 -9.26
CA ASN A 65 -4.04 0.31 -10.19
C ASN A 65 -3.88 1.47 -11.21
N TYR A 66 -2.70 1.56 -11.82
CA TYR A 66 -2.36 2.63 -12.78
C TYR A 66 -3.07 2.47 -14.13
N PHE A 67 -3.39 1.27 -14.57
CA PHE A 67 -3.95 1.00 -15.88
C PHE A 67 -5.48 1.14 -15.98
N PHE A 68 -6.20 1.38 -14.88
CA PHE A 68 -7.64 1.59 -14.94
C PHE A 68 -7.97 2.94 -15.59
N THR A 69 -8.57 2.87 -16.78
CA THR A 69 -8.91 4.04 -17.58
C THR A 69 -10.23 4.70 -17.12
N THR A 70 -10.46 5.94 -17.56
CA THR A 70 -11.75 6.63 -17.36
C THR A 70 -12.90 5.86 -17.98
N ASP A 71 -12.70 5.21 -19.14
CA ASP A 71 -13.77 4.42 -19.79
C ASP A 71 -14.13 3.16 -18.98
N TYR A 72 -13.14 2.55 -18.33
CA TYR A 72 -13.41 1.44 -17.41
C TYR A 72 -14.20 1.90 -16.17
N GLN A 73 -13.85 3.07 -15.62
CA GLN A 73 -14.61 3.69 -14.53
C GLN A 73 -16.08 3.96 -14.97
N ARG A 74 -16.29 4.48 -16.20
CA ARG A 74 -17.64 4.68 -16.76
C ARG A 74 -18.42 3.37 -16.89
N ALA A 75 -17.77 2.30 -17.34
CA ALA A 75 -18.42 0.99 -17.46
C ALA A 75 -18.92 0.46 -16.10
N ILE A 76 -18.14 0.65 -15.03
CA ILE A 76 -18.55 0.30 -13.66
C ILE A 76 -19.73 1.18 -13.21
N LYS A 77 -19.67 2.49 -13.43
CA LYS A 77 -20.75 3.42 -13.09
C LYS A 77 -22.05 3.10 -13.85
N GLN A 78 -21.97 2.67 -15.12
CA GLN A 78 -23.10 2.26 -15.93
C GLN A 78 -23.80 0.99 -15.42
N LYS A 79 -23.10 0.15 -14.65
CA LYS A 79 -23.72 -0.97 -13.93
C LYS A 79 -24.57 -0.54 -12.73
N GLY A 80 -24.47 0.71 -12.29
CA GLY A 80 -25.18 1.24 -11.13
C GLY A 80 -24.32 1.32 -9.87
N CYS A 81 -23.10 0.79 -9.89
CA CYS A 81 -22.20 0.74 -8.75
C CYS A 81 -21.72 2.13 -8.30
N ARG A 82 -21.41 2.27 -7.03
CA ARG A 82 -20.57 3.36 -6.53
C ARG A 82 -19.11 3.03 -6.76
N LEU A 83 -18.30 4.05 -7.02
CA LEU A 83 -16.90 3.86 -7.39
C LEU A 83 -15.98 4.68 -6.52
N VAL A 84 -14.97 4.02 -5.97
CA VAL A 84 -13.84 4.61 -5.25
C VAL A 84 -12.57 4.33 -6.05
N CYS A 85 -11.75 5.32 -6.30
CA CYS A 85 -10.41 5.15 -6.88
C CYS A 85 -9.34 5.49 -5.83
N VAL A 86 -8.39 4.58 -5.63
CA VAL A 86 -7.16 4.87 -4.90
C VAL A 86 -6.11 5.25 -5.93
N ASP A 87 -5.63 6.48 -5.87
CA ASP A 87 -4.78 7.08 -6.88
C ASP A 87 -3.45 7.58 -6.32
N ASP A 88 -2.42 7.54 -7.16
CA ASP A 88 -1.10 8.12 -6.89
C ASP A 88 -0.67 9.09 -8.00
N MET A 89 -1.30 9.01 -9.19
CA MET A 89 -0.79 9.62 -10.42
C MET A 89 -1.53 10.88 -10.84
N HIS A 90 -2.81 11.04 -10.44
CA HIS A 90 -3.71 12.13 -10.83
C HIS A 90 -3.62 12.51 -12.33
N ASP A 91 -3.43 11.47 -13.19
CA ASP A 91 -3.08 11.60 -14.62
C ASP A 91 -4.27 11.39 -15.57
N LYS A 92 -5.48 11.28 -15.04
CA LYS A 92 -6.71 11.00 -15.82
C LYS A 92 -7.92 11.72 -15.25
N HIS A 93 -8.99 11.79 -16.05
CA HIS A 93 -10.30 12.23 -15.57
C HIS A 93 -10.98 11.12 -14.75
N TYR A 94 -11.43 11.44 -13.53
CA TYR A 94 -12.11 10.50 -12.64
C TYR A 94 -13.62 10.73 -12.65
N VAL A 95 -14.37 9.67 -12.94
CA VAL A 95 -15.84 9.63 -12.78
C VAL A 95 -16.26 8.88 -11.51
N ALA A 96 -15.31 8.67 -10.60
CA ALA A 96 -15.53 8.04 -9.31
C ALA A 96 -16.33 8.91 -8.35
N ASP A 97 -17.06 8.29 -7.42
CA ASP A 97 -17.73 8.99 -6.33
C ASP A 97 -16.73 9.52 -5.30
N VAL A 98 -15.62 8.77 -5.11
CA VAL A 98 -14.54 9.13 -4.18
C VAL A 98 -13.20 8.86 -4.84
N VAL A 99 -12.24 9.77 -4.68
CA VAL A 99 -10.82 9.54 -4.99
C VAL A 99 -10.01 9.71 -3.71
N ILE A 100 -9.21 8.70 -3.38
CA ILE A 100 -8.31 8.70 -2.24
C ILE A 100 -6.87 8.85 -2.73
N ASN A 101 -6.18 9.89 -2.26
CA ASN A 101 -4.74 10.06 -2.47
C ASN A 101 -4.10 10.52 -1.16
N HIS A 102 -3.31 9.67 -0.55
CA HIS A 102 -2.74 9.90 0.78
C HIS A 102 -1.46 10.75 0.79
N THR A 103 -0.98 11.20 -0.37
CA THR A 103 0.26 11.99 -0.48
C THR A 103 0.00 13.45 -0.84
N LEU A 104 -0.96 13.72 -1.74
CA LEU A 104 -1.26 15.05 -2.24
C LEU A 104 -2.36 15.71 -1.42
N THR A 105 -2.28 17.04 -1.29
CA THR A 105 -3.28 17.86 -0.61
C THR A 105 -3.90 18.92 -1.52
N ASP A 106 -3.30 19.18 -2.69
CA ASP A 106 -3.81 20.15 -3.66
C ASP A 106 -4.90 19.51 -4.55
N SER A 107 -6.15 19.89 -4.33
CA SER A 107 -7.30 19.42 -5.10
C SER A 107 -7.29 19.91 -6.55
N GLY A 108 -6.58 20.99 -6.86
CA GLY A 108 -6.47 21.56 -8.21
C GLY A 108 -5.69 20.68 -9.18
N LEU A 109 -4.98 19.67 -8.68
CA LEU A 109 -4.25 18.71 -9.51
C LEU A 109 -5.13 17.60 -10.10
N PHE A 110 -6.38 17.48 -9.63
CA PHE A 110 -7.28 16.38 -10.01
C PHE A 110 -8.33 16.84 -11.00
N ASP A 111 -8.44 16.14 -12.12
CA ASP A 111 -9.52 16.26 -13.07
C ASP A 111 -10.65 15.28 -12.68
N VAL A 112 -11.72 15.80 -12.09
CA VAL A 112 -12.79 15.02 -11.48
C VAL A 112 -14.18 15.56 -11.85
N GLU A 113 -15.19 14.72 -11.73
CA GLU A 113 -16.58 15.16 -11.82
C GLU A 113 -16.98 16.06 -10.63
N PRO A 114 -17.96 16.98 -10.81
CA PRO A 114 -18.38 17.90 -9.76
C PRO A 114 -18.92 17.22 -8.49
N TYR A 115 -19.39 15.98 -8.59
CA TYR A 115 -19.87 15.18 -7.46
C TYR A 115 -18.77 14.39 -6.74
N THR A 116 -17.58 14.29 -7.31
CA THR A 116 -16.48 13.47 -6.76
C THR A 116 -15.96 14.07 -5.46
N LYS A 117 -15.95 13.26 -4.41
CA LYS A 117 -15.30 13.62 -3.16
C LYS A 117 -13.80 13.28 -3.22
N LEU A 118 -12.97 14.29 -3.01
CA LEU A 118 -11.52 14.11 -2.87
C LEU A 118 -11.15 13.88 -1.39
N CYS A 119 -10.46 12.79 -1.13
CA CYS A 119 -9.93 12.39 0.18
C CYS A 119 -8.40 12.44 0.09
N LEU A 120 -7.82 13.61 0.41
CA LEU A 120 -6.42 13.93 0.14
C LEU A 120 -5.61 14.07 1.43
N GLY A 121 -4.34 13.68 1.35
CA GLY A 121 -3.37 13.84 2.43
C GLY A 121 -3.29 12.66 3.40
N PHE A 122 -2.42 12.78 4.38
CA PHE A 122 -2.07 11.69 5.30
C PHE A 122 -3.21 11.20 6.19
N ASP A 123 -4.23 12.02 6.43
CA ASP A 123 -5.43 11.61 7.19
C ASP A 123 -6.21 10.49 6.49
N TRP A 124 -5.96 10.27 5.20
CA TRP A 124 -6.55 9.22 4.37
C TRP A 124 -5.58 8.08 4.06
N ALA A 125 -4.49 7.95 4.84
CA ALA A 125 -3.53 6.88 4.64
C ALA A 125 -4.14 5.50 4.96
N LEU A 126 -4.03 4.58 4.02
CA LEU A 126 -4.53 3.23 4.15
C LEU A 126 -3.49 2.36 4.88
N LEU A 127 -3.59 2.31 6.20
CA LEU A 127 -2.65 1.60 7.07
C LEU A 127 -3.27 0.30 7.58
N ARG A 128 -2.48 -0.78 7.59
CA ARG A 128 -2.88 -2.04 8.22
C ARG A 128 -3.07 -1.86 9.73
N ARG A 129 -4.01 -2.59 10.31
CA ARG A 129 -4.42 -2.50 11.74
C ARG A 129 -3.24 -2.47 12.73
N PRO A 130 -2.17 -3.28 12.62
CA PRO A 130 -1.05 -3.21 13.54
C PRO A 130 -0.35 -1.84 13.60
N PHE A 131 -0.29 -1.11 12.48
CA PHE A 131 0.29 0.24 12.46
C PHE A 131 -0.62 1.26 13.16
N ILE A 132 -1.93 1.15 12.97
CA ILE A 132 -2.92 2.01 13.64
C ILE A 132 -2.86 1.79 15.16
N GLU A 133 -2.77 0.54 15.60
CA GLU A 133 -2.65 0.19 17.01
C GLU A 133 -1.32 0.64 17.61
N ALA A 134 -0.24 0.62 16.84
CA ALA A 134 1.09 1.03 17.27
C ALA A 134 1.16 2.53 17.58
N VAL A 135 0.43 3.38 16.83
CA VAL A 135 0.36 4.83 17.10
C VAL A 135 -0.03 5.13 18.55
N ASN A 136 -0.94 4.34 19.11
CA ASN A 136 -1.38 4.50 20.50
C ASN A 136 -0.32 4.07 21.53
N LYS A 137 0.74 3.38 21.11
CA LYS A 137 1.85 2.89 21.94
C LYS A 137 3.10 3.76 21.81
N LEU A 138 3.07 4.81 20.96
CA LEU A 138 4.24 5.65 20.74
C LEU A 138 4.74 6.26 22.06
N CYS A 139 5.90 5.79 22.45
CA CYS A 139 6.66 6.32 23.58
C CYS A 139 7.16 7.72 23.26
N SER A 140 7.42 8.51 24.31
CA SER A 140 8.09 9.80 24.21
C SER A 140 9.36 9.68 23.35
N CYS A 141 9.50 10.55 22.35
CA CYS A 141 10.67 10.60 21.49
C CYS A 141 11.97 10.57 22.31
N ALA A 142 12.84 9.63 22.00
CA ALA A 142 14.18 9.59 22.56
C ALA A 142 14.92 10.91 22.24
N LYS A 143 15.62 11.47 23.22
CA LYS A 143 16.41 12.71 23.03
C LYS A 143 17.57 12.54 22.05
N ARG A 144 17.93 11.31 21.69
CA ARG A 144 19.01 10.97 20.74
C ARG A 144 18.58 9.78 19.92
N THR A 145 18.84 9.83 18.60
CA THR A 145 18.67 8.69 17.72
C THR A 145 19.83 7.71 17.91
N GLU A 146 19.55 6.52 18.40
CA GLU A 146 20.52 5.45 18.60
C GLU A 146 20.31 4.27 17.64
N SER A 147 19.10 4.13 17.12
CA SER A 147 18.73 3.10 16.13
C SER A 147 18.11 3.72 14.89
N ILE A 148 18.37 3.12 13.73
CA ILE A 148 17.81 3.52 12.43
C ILE A 148 17.24 2.28 11.75
N THR A 149 16.00 2.37 11.27
CA THR A 149 15.40 1.39 10.36
C THR A 149 15.44 1.93 8.94
N ILE A 150 15.93 1.12 8.00
CA ILE A 150 16.06 1.44 6.58
C ILE A 150 15.20 0.46 5.78
N THR A 151 14.28 0.96 4.94
CA THR A 151 13.48 0.14 4.04
C THR A 151 13.16 0.91 2.76
N PHE A 152 13.36 0.28 1.61
CA PHE A 152 13.07 0.80 0.27
C PHE A 152 12.13 -0.14 -0.50
N GLY A 153 11.22 -0.82 0.23
CA GLY A 153 10.23 -1.71 -0.36
C GLY A 153 10.79 -3.05 -0.83
N GLY A 154 10.09 -3.67 -1.79
CA GLY A 154 10.34 -5.06 -2.17
C GLY A 154 11.54 -5.30 -3.06
N VAL A 155 11.91 -4.36 -3.92
CA VAL A 155 12.91 -4.57 -4.99
C VAL A 155 14.18 -3.76 -4.77
N ASP A 156 14.08 -2.47 -4.44
CA ASP A 156 15.22 -1.54 -4.27
C ASP A 156 16.28 -1.64 -5.40
N SER A 157 15.84 -1.42 -6.63
CA SER A 157 16.66 -1.61 -7.84
C SER A 157 17.93 -0.75 -7.88
N PHE A 158 18.01 0.32 -7.10
CA PHE A 158 19.15 1.25 -7.05
C PHE A 158 20.09 1.00 -5.86
N ASP A 159 19.84 -0.04 -5.04
CA ASP A 159 20.61 -0.33 -3.82
C ASP A 159 20.68 0.87 -2.84
N PHE A 160 19.58 1.61 -2.72
CA PHE A 160 19.49 2.67 -1.71
C PHE A 160 19.68 2.14 -0.30
N THR A 161 19.21 0.92 -0.01
CA THR A 161 19.47 0.22 1.26
C THR A 161 20.95 0.20 1.57
N GLY A 162 21.78 -0.30 0.66
CA GLY A 162 23.22 -0.37 0.87
C GLY A 162 23.90 1.01 0.95
N HIS A 163 23.39 1.99 0.18
CA HIS A 163 23.87 3.37 0.26
C HIS A 163 23.60 3.99 1.63
N TYR A 164 22.35 3.97 2.09
CA TYR A 164 21.98 4.61 3.36
C TYR A 164 22.49 3.88 4.60
N ILE A 165 22.74 2.58 4.55
CA ILE A 165 23.47 1.89 5.63
C ILE A 165 24.87 2.51 5.80
N ARG A 166 25.61 2.72 4.70
CA ARG A 166 26.97 3.30 4.75
C ARG A 166 26.96 4.74 5.29
N GLU A 167 25.96 5.54 4.93
CA GLU A 167 25.79 6.90 5.48
C GLU A 167 25.44 6.86 6.98
N ALA A 168 24.48 6.01 7.38
CA ALA A 168 24.06 5.87 8.77
C ALA A 168 25.21 5.40 9.68
N MET A 169 26.11 4.57 9.17
CA MET A 169 27.30 4.11 9.91
C MET A 169 28.28 5.25 10.27
N GLN A 170 28.25 6.36 9.55
CA GLN A 170 29.10 7.52 9.81
C GLN A 170 28.57 8.38 10.98
N LEU A 171 27.33 8.15 11.40
CA LEU A 171 26.71 8.88 12.52
C LEU A 171 27.23 8.29 13.84
N PRO A 172 27.92 9.09 14.69
CA PRO A 172 28.55 8.58 15.90
C PRO A 172 27.54 8.15 16.99
N THR A 173 26.30 8.62 16.90
CA THR A 173 25.24 8.28 17.86
C THR A 173 24.52 7.00 17.51
N VAL A 174 24.65 6.49 16.27
CA VAL A 174 23.90 5.32 15.80
C VAL A 174 24.64 4.04 16.19
N SER A 175 24.03 3.27 17.06
CA SER A 175 24.54 2.00 17.58
C SER A 175 23.89 0.79 16.90
N GLN A 176 22.71 0.96 16.27
CA GLN A 176 21.97 -0.10 15.61
C GLN A 176 21.36 0.38 14.28
N ILE A 177 21.51 -0.43 13.26
CA ILE A 177 20.92 -0.22 11.93
C ILE A 177 20.19 -1.49 11.53
N THR A 178 18.88 -1.42 11.31
CA THR A 178 18.07 -2.53 10.83
C THR A 178 17.63 -2.26 9.39
N ALA A 179 18.10 -3.07 8.45
CA ALA A 179 17.70 -2.99 7.05
C ALA A 179 16.60 -4.02 6.77
N VAL A 180 15.41 -3.56 6.41
CA VAL A 180 14.32 -4.43 5.98
C VAL A 180 14.31 -4.46 4.46
N VAL A 181 14.56 -5.64 3.89
CA VAL A 181 14.69 -5.86 2.44
C VAL A 181 13.64 -6.84 1.95
N GLY A 182 13.18 -6.67 0.72
CA GLY A 182 12.30 -7.64 0.08
C GLY A 182 13.05 -8.85 -0.49
N ASP A 183 12.32 -9.91 -0.84
CA ASP A 183 12.90 -11.13 -1.41
C ASP A 183 13.59 -10.90 -2.75
N ALA A 184 13.14 -9.90 -3.50
CA ALA A 184 13.72 -9.54 -4.80
C ALA A 184 14.91 -8.56 -4.69
N TYR A 185 15.29 -8.15 -3.47
CA TYR A 185 16.42 -7.24 -3.28
C TYR A 185 17.75 -7.88 -3.66
N GLN A 186 18.43 -7.25 -4.60
CA GLN A 186 19.76 -7.63 -5.06
C GLN A 186 20.75 -6.47 -4.85
N PRO A 187 21.63 -6.54 -3.86
CA PRO A 187 22.57 -5.45 -3.60
C PRO A 187 23.56 -5.29 -4.75
N GLN A 188 23.80 -4.07 -5.21
CA GLN A 188 24.81 -3.76 -6.23
C GLN A 188 26.25 -3.92 -5.70
N LYS A 189 26.43 -3.80 -4.40
CA LYS A 189 27.70 -4.02 -3.69
C LYS A 189 27.51 -5.07 -2.58
N PRO A 190 28.57 -5.75 -2.15
CA PRO A 190 28.47 -6.69 -1.04
C PRO A 190 27.79 -6.07 0.18
N ARG A 191 26.90 -6.83 0.82
CA ARG A 191 26.22 -6.40 2.05
C ARG A 191 27.22 -5.95 3.09
N VAL A 192 26.93 -4.85 3.77
CA VAL A 192 27.77 -4.33 4.85
C VAL A 192 27.79 -5.35 6.00
N ARG A 193 28.99 -5.74 6.43
CA ARG A 193 29.22 -6.63 7.57
C ARG A 193 29.79 -5.81 8.72
N ASP A 194 28.93 -5.31 9.57
CA ASP A 194 29.26 -4.58 10.80
C ASP A 194 28.32 -5.06 11.90
N ARG A 195 28.81 -5.13 13.14
CA ARG A 195 28.03 -5.57 14.31
C ARG A 195 26.78 -4.74 14.58
N ARG A 196 26.75 -3.51 14.09
CA ARG A 196 25.61 -2.58 14.21
C ARG A 196 24.53 -2.83 13.17
N VAL A 197 24.81 -3.61 12.10
CA VAL A 197 23.93 -3.78 10.95
C VAL A 197 23.29 -5.15 10.98
N SER A 198 21.97 -5.17 10.96
CA SER A 198 21.15 -6.38 10.78
C SER A 198 20.29 -6.26 9.52
N TYR A 199 20.11 -7.39 8.83
CA TYR A 199 19.21 -7.49 7.67
C TYR A 199 18.05 -8.39 8.02
N CYS A 200 16.82 -7.91 7.77
CA CYS A 200 15.57 -8.64 7.96
C CYS A 200 14.82 -8.70 6.64
N SER A 201 14.09 -9.78 6.42
CA SER A 201 13.16 -9.94 5.28
C SER A 201 11.88 -10.63 5.77
N ASN A 202 10.82 -10.55 4.97
CA ASN A 202 9.55 -11.24 5.23
C ASN A 202 8.92 -10.93 6.60
N LEU A 203 9.10 -9.69 7.09
CA LEU A 203 8.47 -9.26 8.32
C LEU A 203 6.96 -9.16 8.16
N THR A 204 6.22 -9.67 9.13
CA THR A 204 4.77 -9.46 9.23
C THR A 204 4.45 -7.99 9.49
N ALA A 205 3.17 -7.59 9.28
CA ALA A 205 2.73 -6.23 9.61
C ALA A 205 2.97 -5.88 11.09
N GLN A 206 2.75 -6.85 11.98
CA GLN A 206 2.98 -6.69 13.41
C GLN A 206 4.47 -6.44 13.73
N GLN A 207 5.37 -7.25 13.16
CA GLN A 207 6.82 -7.09 13.33
C GLN A 207 7.33 -5.76 12.74
N MET A 208 6.77 -5.33 11.58
CA MET A 208 7.11 -4.01 11.01
C MET A 208 6.62 -2.87 11.91
N ALA A 209 5.41 -2.95 12.44
CA ALA A 209 4.87 -1.93 13.34
C ALA A 209 5.71 -1.83 14.64
N GLU A 210 6.10 -2.97 15.20
CA GLU A 210 6.98 -3.03 16.38
C GLU A 210 8.38 -2.44 16.11
N LEU A 211 8.89 -2.60 14.88
CA LEU A 211 10.17 -2.05 14.48
C LEU A 211 10.17 -0.52 14.37
N PHE A 212 9.00 0.08 14.13
CA PHE A 212 8.83 1.54 14.02
C PHE A 212 8.45 2.22 15.33
N CYS A 213 8.18 1.46 16.39
CA CYS A 213 7.91 1.95 17.75
C CYS A 213 9.15 1.92 18.63
#